data_88efa3a63bd42e324e992a16838a0d46
#
_entry.id   88efa3a63bd42e324e992a16838a0d46
#
_cell.length_a   1.000
_cell.length_b   1.000
_cell.length_c   1.000
_cell.angle_alpha   90.00
_cell.angle_beta   90.00
_cell.angle_gamma   90.00
#
_symmetry.space_group_name_H-M   'P 1'
#
loop_
_entity.id
_entity.type
_entity.pdbx_description
1 polymer ?
#
loop_
_entity_poly.entity_id
_entity_poly.type
_entity_poly.pdbx_seq_one_letter_code
_entity_poly.pdbx_strand_id
1 'polypeptide(L)'
;MPSRANSLQFAASRVQAYVSPATMTAFSILLFVGTFALSLWATWRVKAVYAKYSQVPSSVGLSGAEVAAHILQRAGIGDIQIVEANQLLGDHYDPMNKRLVLSSENFRGTSTAAMGVAAHECGHAVQHKLAYAPLGWRMASVHLVGFANMAVAFLPIFGFVTHMLRPMLIILCFAWAIIMVFNLITLPVEFDASARAKRILGEMGFYRSPADAEGVNRVLDAAAWTYVAAFITALGYLLYYLLPLLGGGRRHWD
;
A
#
# COMPACT_ATOMS: atom_id res chain seq x y z
N MET A 1 35.22 -41.77 4.75
CA MET A 1 34.06 -40.96 4.36
C MET A 1 33.67 -40.08 5.56
N PRO A 2 33.65 -38.77 5.48
CA PRO A 2 33.20 -37.94 6.58
C PRO A 2 31.71 -38.22 6.86
N SER A 3 31.37 -38.40 8.14
CA SER A 3 30.01 -38.73 8.55
C SER A 3 29.06 -37.60 8.20
N ARG A 4 27.77 -37.91 7.89
CA ARG A 4 26.69 -36.92 7.62
C ARG A 4 26.61 -35.84 8.74
N ALA A 5 26.99 -36.18 9.95
CA ALA A 5 27.05 -35.24 11.08
C ALA A 5 28.12 -34.14 10.87
N ASN A 6 29.29 -34.47 10.30
CA ASN A 6 30.36 -33.49 10.04
C ASN A 6 30.00 -32.54 8.89
N SER A 7 29.27 -33.00 7.87
CA SER A 7 28.82 -32.15 6.77
C SER A 7 27.70 -31.15 7.19
N LEU A 8 26.80 -31.60 8.07
CA LEU A 8 25.76 -30.73 8.64
C LEU A 8 26.36 -29.70 9.61
N GLN A 9 27.35 -30.09 10.39
CA GLN A 9 28.05 -29.19 11.31
C GLN A 9 28.90 -28.16 10.55
N PHE A 10 29.50 -28.53 9.43
CA PHE A 10 30.25 -27.63 8.54
C PHE A 10 29.33 -26.68 7.78
N ALA A 11 28.15 -27.14 7.35
CA ALA A 11 27.15 -26.28 6.76
C ALA A 11 26.56 -25.28 7.78
N ALA A 12 26.28 -25.75 9.00
CA ALA A 12 25.79 -24.90 10.09
C ALA A 12 26.83 -23.84 10.50
N SER A 13 28.12 -24.19 10.55
CA SER A 13 29.19 -23.23 10.87
C SER A 13 29.40 -22.19 9.76
N ARG A 14 29.19 -22.53 8.50
CA ARG A 14 29.21 -21.56 7.38
C ARG A 14 28.04 -20.60 7.45
N VAL A 15 26.82 -21.07 7.72
CA VAL A 15 25.64 -20.20 7.91
C VAL A 15 25.84 -19.29 9.12
N GLN A 16 26.49 -19.81 10.19
CA GLN A 16 26.77 -19.04 11.40
C GLN A 16 27.87 -17.98 11.21
N ALA A 17 28.84 -18.22 10.32
CA ALA A 17 29.85 -17.23 9.94
C ALA A 17 29.29 -16.08 9.07
N TYR A 18 28.20 -16.31 8.33
CA TYR A 18 27.54 -15.28 7.52
C TYR A 18 26.70 -14.29 8.34
N VAL A 19 26.34 -14.60 9.59
CA VAL A 19 25.52 -13.72 10.44
C VAL A 19 26.37 -13.17 11.59
N SER A 20 27.43 -12.44 11.24
CA SER A 20 28.19 -11.68 12.25
C SER A 20 27.38 -10.47 12.74
N PRO A 21 27.61 -9.94 13.95
CA PRO A 21 26.97 -8.69 14.40
C PRO A 21 27.13 -7.55 13.39
N ALA A 22 28.28 -7.46 12.74
CA ALA A 22 28.56 -6.46 11.72
C ALA A 22 27.68 -6.64 10.45
N THR A 23 27.48 -7.89 9.99
CA THR A 23 26.59 -8.16 8.86
C THR A 23 25.13 -7.88 9.18
N MET A 24 24.67 -8.16 10.39
CA MET A 24 23.31 -7.82 10.84
C MET A 24 23.12 -6.31 10.91
N THR A 25 24.10 -5.57 11.42
CA THR A 25 24.04 -4.10 11.47
C THR A 25 24.02 -3.51 10.06
N ALA A 26 24.88 -3.98 9.15
CA ALA A 26 24.91 -3.53 7.76
C ALA A 26 23.58 -3.85 7.04
N PHE A 27 23.03 -5.04 7.24
CA PHE A 27 21.74 -5.42 6.69
C PHE A 27 20.60 -4.52 7.22
N SER A 28 20.60 -4.22 8.52
CA SER A 28 19.60 -3.33 9.13
C SER A 28 19.65 -1.92 8.55
N ILE A 29 20.85 -1.37 8.40
CA ILE A 29 21.04 -0.04 7.80
C ILE A 29 20.59 -0.04 6.33
N LEU A 30 21.00 -1.05 5.57
CA LEU A 30 20.61 -1.15 4.15
C LEU A 30 19.10 -1.31 3.99
N LEU A 31 18.45 -2.12 4.82
CA LEU A 31 17.01 -2.29 4.83
C LEU A 31 16.31 -0.98 5.16
N PHE A 32 16.71 -0.32 6.25
CA PHE A 32 16.12 0.96 6.67
C PHE A 32 16.30 2.04 5.59
N VAL A 33 17.53 2.26 5.12
CA VAL A 33 17.81 3.27 4.09
C VAL A 33 17.11 2.92 2.77
N GLY A 34 17.13 1.66 2.37
CA GLY A 34 16.49 1.20 1.12
C GLY A 34 14.96 1.37 1.15
N THR A 35 14.30 0.94 2.23
CA THR A 35 12.84 1.08 2.37
C THR A 35 12.42 2.54 2.55
N PHE A 36 13.21 3.33 3.28
CA PHE A 36 12.99 4.77 3.43
C PHE A 36 13.12 5.50 2.09
N ALA A 37 14.20 5.24 1.34
CA ALA A 37 14.41 5.82 0.01
C ALA A 37 13.30 5.41 -0.97
N LEU A 38 12.89 4.14 -0.96
CA LEU A 38 11.78 3.65 -1.78
C LEU A 38 10.46 4.37 -1.45
N SER A 39 10.16 4.54 -0.18
CA SER A 39 8.94 5.23 0.28
C SER A 39 8.96 6.72 -0.07
N LEU A 40 10.11 7.39 0.09
CA LEU A 40 10.29 8.78 -0.33
C LEU A 40 10.15 8.93 -1.84
N TRP A 41 10.78 8.06 -2.62
CA TRP A 41 10.69 8.07 -4.07
C TRP A 41 9.25 7.87 -4.54
N ALA A 42 8.53 6.88 -3.99
CA ALA A 42 7.13 6.63 -4.35
C ALA A 42 6.24 7.83 -4.03
N THR A 43 6.42 8.43 -2.83
CA THR A 43 5.68 9.62 -2.40
C THR A 43 6.00 10.82 -3.27
N TRP A 44 7.28 11.06 -3.57
CA TRP A 44 7.70 12.15 -4.46
C TRP A 44 7.13 11.95 -5.87
N ARG A 45 7.22 10.74 -6.41
CA ARG A 45 6.73 10.40 -7.74
C ARG A 45 5.23 10.66 -7.89
N VAL A 46 4.40 10.19 -6.93
CA VAL A 46 2.95 10.41 -7.01
C VAL A 46 2.62 11.90 -6.94
N LYS A 47 3.28 12.67 -6.05
CA LYS A 47 3.09 14.12 -5.96
C LYS A 47 3.52 14.85 -7.23
N ALA A 48 4.67 14.50 -7.79
CA ALA A 48 5.19 15.14 -9.01
C ALA A 48 4.29 14.85 -10.22
N VAL A 49 3.86 13.60 -10.38
CA VAL A 49 2.97 13.20 -11.47
C VAL A 49 1.59 13.85 -11.30
N TYR A 50 1.03 13.83 -10.09
CA TYR A 50 -0.24 14.48 -9.80
C TYR A 50 -0.18 15.98 -10.09
N ALA A 51 0.84 16.69 -9.59
CA ALA A 51 1.02 18.12 -9.83
C ALA A 51 1.16 18.46 -11.33
N LYS A 52 1.80 17.59 -12.12
CA LYS A 52 1.87 17.77 -13.57
C LYS A 52 0.50 17.65 -14.23
N TYR A 53 -0.22 16.57 -13.94
CA TYR A 53 -1.47 16.24 -14.64
C TYR A 53 -2.71 16.94 -14.05
N SER A 54 -2.61 17.54 -12.86
CA SER A 54 -3.61 18.48 -12.35
C SER A 54 -3.67 19.80 -13.16
N GLN A 55 -2.59 20.10 -13.90
CA GLN A 55 -2.57 21.26 -14.81
C GLN A 55 -2.97 20.94 -16.25
N VAL A 56 -3.20 19.65 -16.58
CA VAL A 56 -3.61 19.22 -17.91
C VAL A 56 -5.14 19.10 -17.97
N PRO A 57 -5.84 20.01 -18.66
CA PRO A 57 -7.29 19.92 -18.77
C PRO A 57 -7.72 18.63 -19.44
N SER A 58 -8.75 18.00 -18.92
CA SER A 58 -9.43 16.88 -19.59
C SER A 58 -10.24 17.39 -20.78
N SER A 59 -10.14 16.73 -21.92
CA SER A 59 -10.89 17.09 -23.13
C SER A 59 -12.42 16.94 -22.97
N VAL A 60 -12.89 16.26 -21.91
CA VAL A 60 -14.31 16.14 -21.58
C VAL A 60 -14.84 17.41 -20.92
N GLY A 61 -14.00 18.13 -20.17
CA GLY A 61 -14.36 19.36 -19.46
C GLY A 61 -15.25 19.14 -18.22
N LEU A 62 -15.44 17.89 -17.78
CA LEU A 62 -16.20 17.55 -16.58
C LEU A 62 -15.31 17.65 -15.35
N SER A 63 -15.89 18.11 -14.24
CA SER A 63 -15.25 18.02 -12.92
C SER A 63 -15.16 16.56 -12.44
N GLY A 64 -14.26 16.26 -11.48
CA GLY A 64 -14.17 14.91 -10.94
C GLY A 64 -15.48 14.46 -10.29
N ALA A 65 -16.23 15.37 -9.66
CA ALA A 65 -17.55 15.04 -9.11
C ALA A 65 -18.56 14.64 -10.21
N GLU A 66 -18.56 15.33 -11.35
CA GLU A 66 -19.42 14.99 -12.49
C GLU A 66 -18.98 13.66 -13.14
N VAL A 67 -17.67 13.44 -13.29
CA VAL A 67 -17.11 12.16 -13.77
C VAL A 67 -17.58 11.02 -12.85
N ALA A 68 -17.45 11.19 -11.53
CA ALA A 68 -17.91 10.19 -10.56
C ALA A 68 -19.41 9.93 -10.67
N ALA A 69 -20.24 10.98 -10.79
CA ALA A 69 -21.67 10.86 -10.95
C ALA A 69 -22.05 10.04 -12.19
N HIS A 70 -21.42 10.33 -13.32
CA HIS A 70 -21.65 9.59 -14.57
C HIS A 70 -21.24 8.12 -14.46
N ILE A 71 -20.09 7.82 -13.82
CA ILE A 71 -19.62 6.45 -13.62
C ILE A 71 -20.56 5.68 -12.71
N LEU A 72 -20.95 6.25 -11.56
CA LEU A 72 -21.87 5.62 -10.62
C LEU A 72 -23.25 5.37 -11.25
N GLN A 73 -23.78 6.33 -11.98
CA GLN A 73 -25.02 6.17 -12.73
C GLN A 73 -24.95 5.03 -13.74
N ARG A 74 -23.89 4.99 -14.57
CA ARG A 74 -23.68 3.90 -15.54
C ARG A 74 -23.54 2.54 -14.87
N ALA A 75 -22.89 2.50 -13.71
CA ALA A 75 -22.75 1.28 -12.91
C ALA A 75 -24.05 0.90 -12.18
N GLY A 76 -25.11 1.69 -12.24
CA GLY A 76 -26.36 1.47 -11.52
C GLY A 76 -26.19 1.53 -10.00
N ILE A 77 -25.35 2.45 -9.53
CA ILE A 77 -25.05 2.71 -8.10
C ILE A 77 -25.67 4.08 -7.78
N GLY A 78 -26.85 4.10 -7.16
CA GLY A 78 -27.58 5.33 -6.88
C GLY A 78 -27.59 5.76 -5.42
N ASP A 79 -27.01 4.98 -4.53
CA ASP A 79 -27.06 5.16 -3.09
C ASP A 79 -25.74 5.72 -2.50
N ILE A 80 -24.81 6.14 -3.34
CA ILE A 80 -23.53 6.74 -2.93
C ILE A 80 -23.60 8.25 -3.08
N GLN A 81 -23.27 8.97 -2.00
CA GLN A 81 -23.15 10.43 -2.01
C GLN A 81 -21.71 10.82 -2.39
N ILE A 82 -21.58 11.75 -3.34
CA ILE A 82 -20.30 12.35 -3.71
C ILE A 82 -20.12 13.59 -2.84
N VAL A 83 -19.05 13.60 -2.03
CA VAL A 83 -18.81 14.61 -0.98
C VAL A 83 -17.47 15.29 -1.21
N GLU A 84 -17.45 16.60 -1.08
CA GLU A 84 -16.23 17.41 -1.09
C GLU A 84 -15.60 17.44 0.30
N ALA A 85 -14.29 17.20 0.39
CA ALA A 85 -13.53 17.33 1.63
C ALA A 85 -12.32 18.27 1.45
N ASN A 86 -12.11 19.15 2.42
CA ASN A 86 -10.99 20.12 2.42
C ASN A 86 -9.63 19.48 2.81
N GLN A 87 -9.41 18.21 2.46
CA GLN A 87 -8.16 17.51 2.71
C GLN A 87 -7.45 17.21 1.40
N LEU A 88 -6.22 17.69 1.27
CA LEU A 88 -5.39 17.37 0.12
C LEU A 88 -5.05 15.87 0.13
N LEU A 89 -5.25 15.17 -1.00
CA LEU A 89 -5.02 13.72 -1.15
C LEU A 89 -5.83 12.85 -0.16
N GLY A 90 -6.99 13.34 0.25
CA GLY A 90 -7.93 12.61 1.10
C GLY A 90 -9.03 11.87 0.33
N ASP A 91 -8.84 11.71 -0.99
CA ASP A 91 -9.80 11.02 -1.86
C ASP A 91 -9.94 9.57 -1.45
N HIS A 92 -11.18 9.11 -1.25
CA HIS A 92 -11.46 7.72 -0.90
C HIS A 92 -12.94 7.37 -1.08
N TYR A 93 -13.20 6.10 -1.33
CA TYR A 93 -14.52 5.51 -1.20
C TYR A 93 -14.75 5.00 0.23
N ASP A 94 -15.82 5.45 0.88
CA ASP A 94 -16.25 5.00 2.21
C ASP A 94 -17.48 4.08 2.07
N PRO A 95 -17.29 2.75 2.12
CA PRO A 95 -18.37 1.79 1.96
C PRO A 95 -19.33 1.78 3.15
N MET A 96 -18.88 2.14 4.34
CA MET A 96 -19.70 2.11 5.56
C MET A 96 -20.74 3.22 5.56
N ASN A 97 -20.35 4.41 5.13
CA ASN A 97 -21.24 5.57 5.07
C ASN A 97 -21.77 5.83 3.64
N LYS A 98 -21.45 4.95 2.68
CA LYS A 98 -21.85 5.07 1.27
C LYS A 98 -21.49 6.44 0.69
N ARG A 99 -20.24 6.84 0.86
CA ARG A 99 -19.74 8.13 0.39
C ARG A 99 -18.52 7.93 -0.50
N LEU A 100 -18.46 8.72 -1.54
CA LEU A 100 -17.28 8.91 -2.36
C LEU A 100 -16.77 10.31 -2.04
N VAL A 101 -15.68 10.36 -1.30
CA VAL A 101 -15.07 11.59 -0.79
C VAL A 101 -13.99 12.02 -1.76
N LEU A 102 -14.07 13.25 -2.26
CA LEU A 102 -13.06 13.85 -3.13
C LEU A 102 -12.51 15.12 -2.48
N SER A 103 -11.21 15.31 -2.56
CA SER A 103 -10.57 16.58 -2.20
C SER A 103 -11.13 17.72 -3.05
N SER A 104 -11.16 18.96 -2.55
CA SER A 104 -11.72 20.11 -3.28
C SER A 104 -11.08 20.26 -4.66
N GLU A 105 -9.79 19.97 -4.79
CA GLU A 105 -9.04 20.00 -6.05
C GLU A 105 -9.57 18.96 -7.05
N ASN A 106 -9.86 17.74 -6.61
CA ASN A 106 -10.40 16.68 -7.46
C ASN A 106 -11.92 16.82 -7.65
N PHE A 107 -12.66 17.29 -6.64
CA PHE A 107 -14.10 17.46 -6.71
C PHE A 107 -14.49 18.47 -7.80
N ARG A 108 -13.84 19.65 -7.80
CA ARG A 108 -14.14 20.76 -8.73
C ARG A 108 -13.24 20.79 -9.96
N GLY A 109 -12.09 20.14 -9.88
CA GLY A 109 -11.09 20.14 -10.95
C GLY A 109 -11.56 19.41 -12.20
N THR A 110 -11.21 19.96 -13.36
CA THR A 110 -11.52 19.42 -14.70
C THR A 110 -10.29 18.82 -15.37
N SER A 111 -9.23 18.53 -14.60
CA SER A 111 -7.98 17.99 -15.10
C SER A 111 -8.03 16.49 -15.35
N THR A 112 -7.05 15.98 -16.10
CA THR A 112 -6.89 14.53 -16.29
C THR A 112 -6.57 13.81 -14.98
N ALA A 113 -5.89 14.47 -14.02
CA ALA A 113 -5.67 13.93 -12.68
C ALA A 113 -6.99 13.80 -11.91
N ALA A 114 -7.82 14.85 -11.87
CA ALA A 114 -9.11 14.82 -11.19
C ALA A 114 -10.03 13.73 -11.78
N MET A 115 -10.08 13.62 -13.11
CA MET A 115 -10.81 12.57 -13.81
C MET A 115 -10.31 11.16 -13.41
N GLY A 116 -9.01 10.95 -13.37
CA GLY A 116 -8.40 9.66 -13.01
C GLY A 116 -8.67 9.27 -11.57
N VAL A 117 -8.49 10.20 -10.61
CA VAL A 117 -8.74 9.95 -9.19
C VAL A 117 -10.20 9.66 -8.93
N ALA A 118 -11.12 10.49 -9.44
CA ALA A 118 -12.55 10.28 -9.29
C ALA A 118 -13.02 8.93 -9.86
N ALA A 119 -12.49 8.54 -11.02
CA ALA A 119 -12.78 7.24 -11.61
C ALA A 119 -12.19 6.07 -10.79
N HIS A 120 -11.04 6.25 -10.15
CA HIS A 120 -10.45 5.24 -9.27
C HIS A 120 -11.32 4.96 -8.05
N GLU A 121 -11.79 6.01 -7.39
CA GLU A 121 -12.70 5.86 -6.23
C GLU A 121 -14.03 5.21 -6.64
N CYS A 122 -14.54 5.52 -7.85
CA CYS A 122 -15.66 4.78 -8.41
C CYS A 122 -15.33 3.32 -8.69
N GLY A 123 -14.07 3.00 -9.03
CA GLY A 123 -13.57 1.63 -9.16
C GLY A 123 -13.78 0.82 -7.87
N HIS A 124 -13.48 1.40 -6.70
CA HIS A 124 -13.76 0.78 -5.40
C HIS A 124 -15.26 0.63 -5.13
N ALA A 125 -16.09 1.60 -5.52
CA ALA A 125 -17.54 1.48 -5.40
C ALA A 125 -18.08 0.32 -6.26
N VAL A 126 -17.55 0.14 -7.46
CA VAL A 126 -17.90 -0.98 -8.35
C VAL A 126 -17.39 -2.31 -7.78
N GLN A 127 -16.18 -2.36 -7.21
CA GLN A 127 -15.69 -3.55 -6.50
C GLN A 127 -16.63 -3.95 -5.37
N HIS A 128 -17.07 -2.98 -4.58
CA HIS A 128 -17.99 -3.22 -3.47
C HIS A 128 -19.34 -3.75 -3.96
N LYS A 129 -19.93 -3.12 -5.00
CA LYS A 129 -21.16 -3.60 -5.63
C LYS A 129 -21.07 -5.04 -6.15
N LEU A 130 -19.92 -5.41 -6.71
CA LEU A 130 -19.66 -6.75 -7.26
C LEU A 130 -19.20 -7.75 -6.19
N ALA A 131 -19.19 -7.38 -4.91
CA ALA A 131 -18.68 -8.20 -3.81
C ALA A 131 -17.29 -8.77 -4.09
N TYR A 132 -16.36 -7.93 -4.61
CA TYR A 132 -15.00 -8.33 -4.93
C TYR A 132 -14.28 -8.81 -3.67
N ALA A 133 -13.99 -10.11 -3.60
CA ALA A 133 -13.52 -10.77 -2.38
C ALA A 133 -12.28 -10.11 -1.74
N PRO A 134 -11.22 -9.70 -2.50
CA PRO A 134 -10.07 -9.03 -1.89
C PRO A 134 -10.42 -7.72 -1.18
N LEU A 135 -11.38 -6.93 -1.69
CA LEU A 135 -11.87 -5.73 -1.00
C LEU A 135 -12.53 -6.08 0.33
N GLY A 136 -13.33 -7.15 0.37
CA GLY A 136 -13.95 -7.64 1.61
C GLY A 136 -12.90 -8.06 2.64
N TRP A 137 -11.85 -8.78 2.22
CA TRP A 137 -10.74 -9.18 3.10
C TRP A 137 -9.96 -7.96 3.62
N ARG A 138 -9.67 -6.99 2.74
CA ARG A 138 -9.04 -5.72 3.16
C ARG A 138 -9.86 -5.02 4.22
N MET A 139 -11.17 -4.84 4.01
CA MET A 139 -12.08 -4.17 4.97
C MET A 139 -12.12 -4.92 6.32
N ALA A 140 -12.23 -6.23 6.31
CA ALA A 140 -12.24 -7.05 7.52
C ALA A 140 -10.92 -6.96 8.31
N SER A 141 -9.80 -6.69 7.63
CA SER A 141 -8.46 -6.66 8.24
C SER A 141 -8.05 -5.28 8.80
N VAL A 142 -8.81 -4.20 8.52
CA VAL A 142 -8.42 -2.82 8.90
C VAL A 142 -8.16 -2.66 10.39
N HIS A 143 -9.04 -3.19 11.25
CA HIS A 143 -8.86 -3.10 12.70
C HIS A 143 -7.64 -3.89 13.18
N LEU A 144 -7.43 -5.09 12.64
CA LEU A 144 -6.27 -5.92 12.99
C LEU A 144 -4.96 -5.25 12.61
N VAL A 145 -4.88 -4.64 11.44
CA VAL A 145 -3.70 -3.90 11.00
C VAL A 145 -3.49 -2.63 11.82
N GLY A 146 -4.56 -1.99 12.28
CA GLY A 146 -4.48 -0.88 13.23
C GLY A 146 -3.76 -1.27 14.52
N PHE A 147 -4.13 -2.40 15.14
CA PHE A 147 -3.41 -2.93 16.31
C PHE A 147 -1.97 -3.31 16.01
N ALA A 148 -1.70 -3.92 14.85
CA ALA A 148 -0.33 -4.26 14.45
C ALA A 148 0.55 -3.01 14.29
N ASN A 149 0.03 -1.93 13.70
CA ASN A 149 0.74 -0.66 13.59
C ASN A 149 1.03 -0.03 14.96
N MET A 150 0.09 -0.08 15.91
CA MET A 150 0.34 0.36 17.29
C MET A 150 1.44 -0.48 17.95
N ALA A 151 1.43 -1.80 17.77
CA ALA A 151 2.46 -2.66 18.29
C ALA A 151 3.85 -2.29 17.73
N VAL A 152 3.97 -2.09 16.41
CA VAL A 152 5.21 -1.67 15.76
C VAL A 152 5.70 -0.31 16.28
N ALA A 153 4.80 0.65 16.55
CA ALA A 153 5.16 1.97 17.02
C ALA A 153 5.65 1.99 18.48
N PHE A 154 5.03 1.22 19.37
CA PHE A 154 5.26 1.35 20.82
C PHE A 154 6.11 0.22 21.42
N LEU A 155 6.04 -1.01 20.90
CA LEU A 155 6.77 -2.14 21.48
C LEU A 155 8.30 -1.98 21.50
N PRO A 156 8.98 -1.37 20.52
CA PRO A 156 10.41 -1.15 20.59
C PRO A 156 10.82 -0.32 21.80
N ILE A 157 10.06 0.72 22.12
CA ILE A 157 10.29 1.59 23.28
C ILE A 157 10.06 0.80 24.58
N PHE A 158 8.94 0.08 24.66
CA PHE A 158 8.59 -0.74 25.83
C PHE A 158 9.63 -1.82 26.08
N GLY A 159 10.06 -2.56 25.05
CA GLY A 159 11.07 -3.60 25.16
C GLY A 159 12.44 -3.07 25.60
N PHE A 160 12.82 -1.87 25.16
CA PHE A 160 14.04 -1.21 25.61
C PHE A 160 13.98 -0.85 27.09
N VAL A 161 12.84 -0.29 27.57
CA VAL A 161 12.66 0.12 28.97
C VAL A 161 12.57 -1.08 29.92
N THR A 162 11.91 -2.16 29.50
CA THR A 162 11.66 -3.34 30.37
C THR A 162 12.72 -4.43 30.24
N HIS A 163 13.68 -4.28 29.33
CA HIS A 163 14.67 -5.29 28.94
C HIS A 163 14.06 -6.62 28.44
N MET A 164 12.78 -6.65 28.05
CA MET A 164 12.06 -7.82 27.54
C MET A 164 12.22 -7.97 26.02
N LEU A 165 13.47 -8.10 25.53
CA LEU A 165 13.78 -8.08 24.10
C LEU A 165 13.16 -9.26 23.33
N ARG A 166 13.28 -10.50 23.84
CA ARG A 166 12.84 -11.70 23.12
C ARG A 166 11.31 -11.77 22.89
N PRO A 167 10.44 -11.62 23.91
CA PRO A 167 9.00 -11.58 23.68
C PRO A 167 8.61 -10.41 22.76
N MET A 168 9.25 -9.25 22.87
CA MET A 168 9.03 -8.12 21.98
C MET A 168 9.32 -8.48 20.51
N LEU A 169 10.46 -9.12 20.22
CA LEU A 169 10.82 -9.54 18.86
C LEU A 169 9.77 -10.48 18.25
N ILE A 170 9.23 -11.41 19.05
CA ILE A 170 8.17 -12.33 18.60
C ILE A 170 6.92 -11.55 18.23
N ILE A 171 6.47 -10.64 19.09
CA ILE A 171 5.27 -9.83 18.84
C ILE A 171 5.46 -8.92 17.61
N LEU A 172 6.63 -8.31 17.45
CA LEU A 172 6.96 -7.50 16.28
C LEU A 172 6.96 -8.31 14.99
N CYS A 173 7.49 -9.55 15.03
CA CYS A 173 7.44 -10.45 13.89
C CYS A 173 5.99 -10.74 13.47
N PHE A 174 5.08 -11.04 14.41
CA PHE A 174 3.66 -11.23 14.12
C PHE A 174 3.00 -9.94 13.61
N ALA A 175 3.30 -8.79 14.20
CA ALA A 175 2.77 -7.51 13.77
C ALA A 175 3.16 -7.20 12.32
N TRP A 176 4.44 -7.38 11.97
CA TRP A 176 4.90 -7.20 10.60
C TRP A 176 4.34 -8.24 9.62
N ALA A 177 4.09 -9.48 10.06
CA ALA A 177 3.40 -10.48 9.25
C ALA A 177 1.96 -10.04 8.92
N ILE A 178 1.22 -9.52 9.90
CA ILE A 178 -0.13 -8.97 9.70
C ILE A 178 -0.10 -7.80 8.70
N ILE A 179 0.82 -6.85 8.89
CA ILE A 179 0.97 -5.68 8.00
C ILE A 179 1.34 -6.13 6.59
N MET A 180 2.26 -7.09 6.44
CA MET A 180 2.67 -7.63 5.15
C MET A 180 1.51 -8.30 4.42
N VAL A 181 0.73 -9.15 5.10
CA VAL A 181 -0.46 -9.82 4.51
C VAL A 181 -1.51 -8.80 4.12
N PHE A 182 -1.76 -7.77 4.94
CA PHE A 182 -2.67 -6.69 4.60
C PHE A 182 -2.24 -5.93 3.33
N ASN A 183 -0.95 -5.58 3.23
CA ASN A 183 -0.43 -4.93 2.01
C ASN A 183 -0.52 -5.86 0.80
N LEU A 184 -0.28 -7.16 0.97
CA LEU A 184 -0.43 -8.15 -0.10
C LEU A 184 -1.88 -8.24 -0.62
N ILE A 185 -2.88 -8.21 0.29
CA ILE A 185 -4.31 -8.18 -0.07
C ILE A 185 -4.66 -6.84 -0.72
N THR A 186 -4.05 -5.75 -0.29
CA THR A 186 -4.32 -4.40 -0.80
C THR A 186 -3.86 -4.24 -2.26
N LEU A 187 -2.74 -4.85 -2.66
CA LEU A 187 -2.23 -4.73 -4.03
C LEU A 187 -3.26 -5.09 -5.11
N PRO A 188 -3.90 -6.29 -5.11
CA PRO A 188 -4.90 -6.61 -6.11
C PRO A 188 -6.14 -5.71 -6.06
N VAL A 189 -6.50 -5.18 -4.88
CA VAL A 189 -7.63 -4.24 -4.74
C VAL A 189 -7.33 -2.94 -5.50
N GLU A 190 -6.16 -2.36 -5.30
CA GLU A 190 -5.76 -1.09 -5.90
C GLU A 190 -5.49 -1.21 -7.41
N PHE A 191 -4.86 -2.30 -7.84
CA PHE A 191 -4.64 -2.55 -9.27
C PHE A 191 -5.96 -2.79 -10.01
N ASP A 192 -6.89 -3.55 -9.43
CA ASP A 192 -8.19 -3.81 -10.05
C ASP A 192 -9.06 -2.54 -10.06
N ALA A 193 -9.07 -1.71 -9.00
CA ALA A 193 -9.78 -0.42 -9.00
C ALA A 193 -9.25 0.50 -10.11
N SER A 194 -7.93 0.61 -10.25
CA SER A 194 -7.29 1.38 -11.33
C SER A 194 -7.61 0.83 -12.72
N ALA A 195 -7.60 -0.50 -12.89
CA ALA A 195 -7.94 -1.14 -14.16
C ALA A 195 -9.40 -0.90 -14.54
N ARG A 196 -10.32 -0.97 -13.57
CA ARG A 196 -11.74 -0.63 -13.76
C ARG A 196 -11.91 0.83 -14.16
N ALA A 197 -11.26 1.76 -13.46
CA ALA A 197 -11.28 3.19 -13.77
C ALA A 197 -10.89 3.45 -15.22
N LYS A 198 -9.73 2.92 -15.64
CA LYS A 198 -9.21 3.08 -17.00
C LYS A 198 -10.19 2.52 -18.07
N ARG A 199 -10.73 1.33 -17.81
CA ARG A 199 -11.69 0.68 -18.71
C ARG A 199 -12.99 1.46 -18.80
N ILE A 200 -13.59 1.87 -17.67
CA ILE A 200 -14.86 2.58 -17.63
C ILE A 200 -14.75 3.94 -18.36
N LEU A 201 -13.67 4.69 -18.10
CA LEU A 201 -13.44 5.97 -18.80
C LEU A 201 -13.32 5.77 -20.33
N GLY A 202 -12.63 4.70 -20.77
CA GLY A 202 -12.53 4.35 -22.19
C GLY A 202 -13.88 3.97 -22.80
N GLU A 203 -14.66 3.10 -22.15
CA GLU A 203 -15.98 2.66 -22.59
C GLU A 203 -17.03 3.80 -22.62
N MET A 204 -16.84 4.82 -21.77
CA MET A 204 -17.70 6.02 -21.74
C MET A 204 -17.28 7.07 -22.77
N GLY A 205 -16.17 6.86 -23.49
CA GLY A 205 -15.64 7.83 -24.46
C GLY A 205 -15.10 9.10 -23.80
N PHE A 206 -14.61 8.99 -22.56
CA PHE A 206 -14.01 10.11 -21.84
C PHE A 206 -12.56 10.36 -22.26
N TYR A 207 -11.92 9.43 -22.96
CA TYR A 207 -10.62 9.63 -23.61
C TYR A 207 -10.85 10.24 -25.02
N ARG A 208 -10.98 11.55 -25.10
CA ARG A 208 -11.18 12.27 -26.39
C ARG A 208 -9.86 12.69 -27.02
N SER A 209 -8.78 12.70 -26.25
CA SER A 209 -7.41 12.97 -26.71
C SER A 209 -6.43 11.93 -26.16
N PRO A 210 -5.27 11.74 -26.82
CA PRO A 210 -4.20 10.92 -26.25
C PRO A 210 -3.71 11.39 -24.86
N ALA A 211 -3.78 12.71 -24.60
CA ALA A 211 -3.40 13.32 -23.33
C ALA A 211 -4.33 12.89 -22.19
N ASP A 212 -5.64 12.65 -22.44
CA ASP A 212 -6.58 12.18 -21.41
C ASP A 212 -6.16 10.80 -20.91
N ALA A 213 -5.94 9.84 -21.81
CA ALA A 213 -5.54 8.50 -21.44
C ALA A 213 -4.13 8.49 -20.80
N GLU A 214 -3.19 9.27 -21.32
CA GLU A 214 -1.84 9.38 -20.74
C GLU A 214 -1.91 9.93 -19.32
N GLY A 215 -2.63 11.04 -19.08
CA GLY A 215 -2.75 11.66 -17.78
C GLY A 215 -3.32 10.71 -16.74
N VAL A 216 -4.46 10.09 -17.02
CA VAL A 216 -5.08 9.10 -16.14
C VAL A 216 -4.12 7.93 -15.86
N ASN A 217 -3.52 7.35 -16.90
CA ASN A 217 -2.60 6.23 -16.73
C ASN A 217 -1.42 6.60 -15.83
N ARG A 218 -0.77 7.74 -16.10
CA ARG A 218 0.40 8.18 -15.31
C ARG A 218 0.07 8.43 -13.85
N VAL A 219 -1.08 9.05 -13.55
CA VAL A 219 -1.51 9.35 -12.18
C VAL A 219 -1.79 8.04 -11.43
N LEU A 220 -2.60 7.14 -12.01
CA LEU A 220 -2.96 5.88 -11.35
C LEU A 220 -1.76 4.93 -11.22
N ASP A 221 -0.89 4.86 -12.23
CA ASP A 221 0.34 4.05 -12.14
C ASP A 221 1.33 4.60 -11.11
N ALA A 222 1.42 5.94 -10.96
CA ALA A 222 2.25 6.53 -9.91
C ALA A 222 1.70 6.22 -8.51
N ALA A 223 0.39 6.28 -8.31
CA ALA A 223 -0.25 5.91 -7.06
C ALA A 223 -0.04 4.44 -6.71
N ALA A 224 -0.12 3.53 -7.69
CA ALA A 224 0.09 2.10 -7.49
C ALA A 224 1.46 1.76 -6.88
N TRP A 225 2.52 2.52 -7.21
CA TRP A 225 3.86 2.32 -6.65
C TRP A 225 3.95 2.57 -5.15
N THR A 226 3.05 3.37 -4.56
CA THR A 226 3.02 3.59 -3.11
C THR A 226 2.62 2.29 -2.37
N TYR A 227 1.69 1.54 -2.92
CA TYR A 227 1.27 0.24 -2.37
C TYR A 227 2.35 -0.84 -2.54
N VAL A 228 3.06 -0.84 -3.69
CA VAL A 228 4.21 -1.73 -3.90
C VAL A 228 5.32 -1.41 -2.90
N ALA A 229 5.63 -0.13 -2.68
CA ALA A 229 6.63 0.30 -1.70
C ALA A 229 6.24 -0.12 -0.27
N ALA A 230 4.96 0.03 0.11
CA ALA A 230 4.46 -0.40 1.42
C ALA A 230 4.59 -1.92 1.61
N PHE A 231 4.24 -2.71 0.59
CA PHE A 231 4.40 -4.18 0.63
C PHE A 231 5.87 -4.59 0.78
N ILE A 232 6.78 -4.03 -0.04
CA ILE A 232 8.22 -4.33 0.03
C ILE A 232 8.78 -3.95 1.41
N THR A 233 8.36 -2.82 1.96
CA THR A 233 8.76 -2.36 3.28
C THR A 233 8.32 -3.35 4.36
N ALA A 234 7.04 -3.75 4.35
CA ALA A 234 6.49 -4.68 5.33
C ALA A 234 7.16 -6.06 5.24
N LEU A 235 7.39 -6.58 4.04
CA LEU A 235 8.12 -7.82 3.80
C LEU A 235 9.57 -7.74 4.32
N GLY A 236 10.24 -6.63 4.04
CA GLY A 236 11.61 -6.40 4.50
C GLY A 236 11.73 -6.41 6.02
N TYR A 237 10.83 -5.70 6.71
CA TYR A 237 10.82 -5.70 8.18
C TYR A 237 10.37 -7.03 8.77
N LEU A 238 9.43 -7.74 8.15
CA LEU A 238 9.09 -9.11 8.56
C LEU A 238 10.33 -10.01 8.52
N LEU A 239 11.07 -10.01 7.43
CA LEU A 239 12.28 -10.80 7.30
C LEU A 239 13.35 -10.38 8.32
N TYR A 240 13.50 -9.08 8.56
CA TYR A 240 14.42 -8.54 9.56
C TYR A 240 14.15 -9.09 10.97
N TYR A 241 12.89 -9.15 11.39
CA TYR A 241 12.53 -9.67 12.73
C TYR A 241 12.46 -11.21 12.76
N LEU A 242 12.17 -11.86 11.63
CA LEU A 242 12.07 -13.32 11.54
C LEU A 242 13.44 -14.02 11.55
N LEU A 243 14.43 -13.48 10.81
CA LEU A 243 15.74 -14.11 10.67
C LEU A 243 16.45 -14.38 12.01
N PRO A 244 16.52 -13.45 12.98
CA PRO A 244 17.11 -13.71 14.30
C PRO A 244 16.35 -14.78 15.08
N LEU A 245 15.03 -14.88 14.94
CA LEU A 245 14.21 -15.90 15.61
C LEU A 245 14.48 -17.30 15.06
N LEU A 246 14.73 -17.42 13.75
CA LEU A 246 15.08 -18.71 13.10
C LEU A 246 16.54 -19.11 13.36
N GLY A 247 17.46 -18.15 13.40
CA GLY A 247 18.91 -18.39 13.63
C GLY A 247 19.29 -18.59 15.10
N GLY A 248 18.39 -18.31 16.05
CA GLY A 248 18.66 -18.30 17.50
C GLY A 248 18.59 -19.65 18.22
N GLY A 249 18.83 -20.77 17.54
CA GLY A 249 19.05 -22.05 18.16
C GLY A 249 20.38 -22.08 18.93
N ARG A 250 20.33 -21.87 20.27
CA ARG A 250 21.43 -21.99 21.24
C ARG A 250 22.42 -20.81 21.37
N ARG A 251 21.94 -19.67 21.82
CA ARG A 251 22.78 -18.80 22.68
C ARG A 251 22.02 -18.57 23.99
N HIS A 252 22.65 -19.00 25.10
CA HIS A 252 22.33 -18.62 26.47
C HIS A 252 22.32 -17.07 26.50
N TRP A 253 21.16 -16.51 26.75
CA TRP A 253 21.01 -15.15 27.23
C TRP A 253 20.82 -15.27 28.74
N ASP A 254 21.95 -15.51 29.44
CA ASP A 254 22.06 -15.31 30.88
C ASP A 254 22.34 -13.82 31.13
#